data_29f22d8e67229c40d6318a95d8aee54f
#
_entry.id   29f22d8e67229c40d6318a95d8aee54f
#
_cell.length_a   1.000
_cell.length_b   1.000
_cell.length_c   1.000
_cell.angle_alpha   90.00
_cell.angle_beta   90.00
_cell.angle_gamma   90.00
#
_symmetry.space_group_name_H-M   'P 1'
#
loop_
_entity.id
_entity.type
_entity.pdbx_description
1 polymer ?
#
loop_
_entity_poly.entity_id
_entity_poly.type
_entity_poly.pdbx_seq_one_letter_code
_entity_poly.pdbx_strand_id
1 'polypeptide(L)' 'MVDFYEYSTPELVRLLGNRFKEYRIRCNLTQKDVSEQSGIGLTTIHKFENGTAGNILLSTFIVLLKVVGQISG' A
#
# COMPACT_ATOMS: atom_id res chain seq x y z
N MET A 1 12.82 -18.70 -5.67
CA MET A 1 12.47 -18.29 -4.30
C MET A 1 11.97 -16.85 -4.29
N VAL A 2 10.92 -16.60 -3.53
CA VAL A 2 10.38 -15.25 -3.44
C VAL A 2 11.26 -14.37 -2.55
N ASP A 3 11.55 -13.15 -3.00
CA ASP A 3 12.28 -12.20 -2.20
C ASP A 3 11.29 -11.41 -1.33
N PHE A 4 11.07 -11.87 -0.13
CA PHE A 4 10.13 -11.25 0.80
C PHE A 4 10.61 -9.90 1.35
N TYR A 5 11.88 -9.60 1.18
CA TYR A 5 12.43 -8.34 1.69
C TYR A 5 12.15 -7.16 0.77
N GLU A 6 12.01 -7.42 -0.53
CA GLU A 6 11.84 -6.36 -1.51
C GLU A 6 10.50 -6.41 -2.23
N TYR A 7 10.05 -7.61 -2.64
CA TYR A 7 8.88 -7.76 -3.50
C TYR A 7 7.90 -8.79 -2.96
N SER A 8 6.63 -8.59 -3.28
CA SER A 8 5.61 -9.61 -3.14
C SER A 8 5.12 -10.05 -4.53
N THR A 9 4.43 -11.19 -4.59
CA THR A 9 3.89 -11.68 -5.88
C THR A 9 2.71 -10.82 -6.32
N PRO A 10 2.42 -10.76 -7.64
CA PRO A 10 1.31 -9.93 -8.14
C PRO A 10 -0.04 -10.26 -7.52
N GLU A 11 -0.31 -11.54 -7.28
CA GLU A 11 -1.59 -11.94 -6.66
C GLU A 11 -1.71 -11.43 -5.24
N LEU A 12 -0.63 -11.56 -4.47
CA LEU A 12 -0.58 -11.07 -3.11
C LEU A 12 -0.68 -9.54 -3.09
N VAL A 13 0.01 -8.87 -4.00
CA VAL A 13 -0.04 -7.41 -4.10
C VAL A 13 -1.47 -6.94 -4.35
N ARG A 14 -2.21 -7.63 -5.23
CA ARG A 14 -3.61 -7.27 -5.50
C ARG A 14 -4.45 -7.39 -4.23
N LEU A 15 -4.31 -8.49 -3.51
CA LEU A 15 -5.04 -8.69 -2.26
C LEU A 15 -4.69 -7.62 -1.23
N LEU A 16 -3.41 -7.35 -1.07
CA LEU A 16 -2.94 -6.36 -0.11
C LEU A 16 -3.43 -4.95 -0.49
N GLY A 17 -3.45 -4.64 -1.77
CA GLY A 17 -3.95 -3.36 -2.25
C GLY A 17 -5.43 -3.16 -1.92
N ASN A 18 -6.24 -4.20 -2.13
CA ASN A 18 -7.65 -4.15 -1.78
C ASN A 18 -7.86 -3.97 -0.27
N ARG A 19 -7.09 -4.69 0.53
CA ARG A 19 -7.16 -4.58 1.99
C ARG A 19 -6.71 -3.20 2.46
N PHE A 20 -5.65 -2.69 1.86
CA PHE A 20 -5.17 -1.35 2.19
C PHE A 20 -6.24 -0.30 1.90
N LYS A 21 -6.93 -0.40 0.76
CA LYS A 21 -8.01 0.52 0.42
C LYS A 21 -9.10 0.51 1.48
N GLU A 22 -9.49 -0.68 1.96
CA GLU A 22 -10.49 -0.81 3.01
C GLU A 22 -10.06 -0.09 4.30
N TYR A 23 -8.82 -0.28 4.72
CA TYR A 23 -8.28 0.38 5.91
C TYR A 23 -8.24 1.89 5.73
N ARG A 24 -7.81 2.34 4.55
CA ARG A 24 -7.76 3.77 4.26
C ARG A 24 -9.13 4.41 4.38
N ILE A 25 -10.14 3.77 3.81
CA ILE A 25 -11.52 4.28 3.85
C ILE A 25 -12.03 4.32 5.29
N ARG A 26 -11.73 3.29 6.07
CA ARG A 26 -12.12 3.26 7.50
C ARG A 26 -11.49 4.39 8.30
N CYS A 27 -10.31 4.83 7.89
CA CYS A 27 -9.62 5.94 8.55
C CYS A 27 -10.09 7.30 8.02
N ASN A 28 -11.05 7.33 7.10
CA ASN A 28 -11.52 8.56 6.47
C ASN A 28 -10.40 9.33 5.75
N LEU A 29 -9.46 8.59 5.18
CA LEU A 29 -8.34 9.17 4.44
C LEU A 29 -8.60 9.03 2.94
N THR A 30 -8.30 10.09 2.18
CA THR A 30 -8.28 10.02 0.73
C THR A 30 -6.93 9.46 0.26
N GLN A 31 -6.84 9.05 -1.00
CA GLN A 31 -5.56 8.67 -1.57
C GLN A 31 -4.55 9.81 -1.51
N LYS A 32 -5.03 11.04 -1.72
CA LYS A 32 -4.18 12.22 -1.63
C LYS A 32 -3.63 12.40 -0.21
N ASP A 33 -4.47 12.20 0.80
CA ASP A 33 -4.05 12.29 2.20
C ASP A 33 -2.92 11.31 2.47
N VAL A 34 -3.09 10.07 2.03
CA VAL A 34 -2.07 9.03 2.23
C VAL A 34 -0.80 9.38 1.48
N SER A 35 -0.91 9.88 0.26
CA SER A 35 0.26 10.30 -0.51
C SER A 35 1.04 11.38 0.23
N GLU A 36 0.34 12.38 0.76
CA GLU A 36 0.97 13.48 1.49
C GLU A 36 1.64 13.01 2.78
N GLN A 37 0.97 12.13 3.52
CA GLN A 37 1.49 11.65 4.81
C GLN A 37 2.63 10.66 4.66
N SER A 38 2.60 9.85 3.60
CA SER A 38 3.60 8.79 3.39
C SER A 38 4.79 9.21 2.56
N GLY A 39 4.63 10.26 1.75
CA GLY A 39 5.62 10.60 0.73
C GLY A 39 5.60 9.68 -0.49
N ILE A 40 4.64 8.75 -0.56
CA ILE A 40 4.49 7.84 -1.70
C ILE A 40 3.65 8.54 -2.76
N GLY A 41 4.06 8.43 -4.02
CA GLY A 41 3.35 9.08 -5.12
C GLY A 41 1.90 8.61 -5.25
N LEU A 42 0.99 9.52 -5.59
CA LEU A 42 -0.42 9.22 -5.74
C LEU A 42 -0.68 8.14 -6.77
N THR A 43 0.07 8.16 -7.88
CA THR A 43 -0.06 7.15 -8.93
C THR A 43 0.27 5.76 -8.39
N THR A 44 1.29 5.64 -7.56
CA THR A 44 1.67 4.37 -6.95
C THR A 44 0.56 3.85 -6.06
N ILE A 45 -0.03 4.71 -5.24
CA ILE A 45 -1.13 4.33 -4.36
C ILE A 45 -2.34 3.89 -5.18
N HIS A 46 -2.68 4.64 -6.21
CA HIS A 46 -3.81 4.33 -7.08
C HIS A 46 -3.65 2.95 -7.74
N LYS A 47 -2.47 2.68 -8.31
CA LYS A 47 -2.19 1.40 -8.95
C LYS A 47 -2.21 0.25 -7.94
N PHE A 48 -1.68 0.48 -6.77
CA PHE A 48 -1.67 -0.52 -5.71
C PHE A 48 -3.11 -0.89 -5.32
N GLU A 49 -3.96 0.09 -5.09
CA GLU A 49 -5.33 -0.14 -4.65
C GLU A 49 -6.22 -0.77 -5.71
N ASN A 50 -5.98 -0.48 -6.99
CA ASN A 50 -6.81 -1.04 -8.06
C ASN A 50 -6.27 -2.35 -8.64
N GLY A 51 -5.17 -2.86 -8.09
CA GLY A 51 -4.63 -4.15 -8.48
C GLY A 51 -3.79 -4.15 -9.74
N THR A 52 -3.36 -2.99 -10.22
CA THR A 52 -2.55 -2.89 -11.44
C THR A 52 -1.06 -2.65 -11.18
N ALA A 53 -0.65 -2.64 -9.91
CA ALA A 53 0.74 -2.37 -9.58
C ALA A 53 1.71 -3.47 -10.01
N GLY A 54 1.23 -4.71 -10.09
CA GLY A 54 2.07 -5.86 -10.41
C GLY A 54 2.91 -6.32 -9.22
N ASN A 55 3.68 -5.44 -8.64
CA ASN A 55 4.43 -5.71 -7.42
C ASN A 55 4.57 -4.41 -6.62
N ILE A 56 5.07 -4.53 -5.41
CA ILE A 56 5.32 -3.40 -4.54
C ILE A 56 6.55 -3.73 -3.68
N LEU A 57 7.38 -2.74 -3.43
CA LEU A 57 8.48 -2.92 -2.49
C LEU A 57 7.91 -3.10 -1.09
N LEU A 58 8.48 -4.03 -0.34
CA LEU A 58 8.03 -4.28 1.02
C LEU A 58 8.15 -3.02 1.88
N SER A 59 9.22 -2.26 1.71
CA SER A 59 9.41 -1.01 2.45
C SER A 59 8.30 0.00 2.16
N THR A 60 7.89 0.12 0.91
CA THR A 60 6.79 1.01 0.51
C THR A 60 5.48 0.57 1.18
N PHE A 61 5.20 -0.72 1.15
CA PHE A 61 3.99 -1.27 1.76
C PHE A 61 3.96 -1.00 3.27
N ILE A 62 5.09 -1.18 3.95
CA ILE A 62 5.19 -0.92 5.39
C ILE A 62 4.91 0.54 5.70
N VAL A 63 5.45 1.47 4.91
CA VAL A 63 5.17 2.90 5.10
C VAL A 63 3.69 3.19 4.95
N LEU A 64 3.03 2.61 3.95
CA LEU A 64 1.60 2.78 3.75
C LEU A 64 0.79 2.24 4.94
N LEU A 65 1.17 1.08 5.46
CA LEU A 65 0.50 0.52 6.63
C LEU A 65 0.62 1.41 7.87
N LYS A 66 1.75 2.06 8.04
CA LYS A 66 1.93 3.00 9.16
C LYS A 66 0.96 4.16 9.07
N VAL A 67 0.72 4.68 7.87
CA VAL A 67 -0.18 5.81 7.67
C VAL A 67 -1.61 5.45 8.07
N VAL A 68 -2.06 4.24 7.76
CA VAL A 68 -3.40 3.79 8.14
C VAL A 68 -3.43 3.12 9.53
N GLY A 69 -2.34 3.20 10.28
CA GLY A 69 -2.30 2.78 11.68
C GLY A 69 -2.26 1.28 11.90
N GLN A 70 -1.89 0.49 10.92
CA GLN A 70 -1.84 -0.97 11.04
C GLN A 70 -0.53 -1.48 11.63
N ILE A 71 0.53 -0.68 11.57
CA ILE A 71 1.83 -1.02 12.15
C ILE A 71 2.28 0.14 13.02
N SER A 72 2.54 -0.13 14.29
CA SER A 72 3.13 0.84 15.20
C SER A 72 4.63 0.90 14.96
N GLY A 73 5.17 2.05 15.01
CA GLY A 73 6.60 2.09 14.87
C GLY A 73 7.23 3.39 14.85
#